data_f12ff6053a436d2256b7b2a4dcb3a373
#
_entry.id   f12ff6053a436d2256b7b2a4dcb3a373
#
_cell.length_a   1.000
_cell.length_b   1.000
_cell.length_c   1.000
_cell.angle_alpha   90.00
_cell.angle_beta   90.00
_cell.angle_gamma   90.00
#
_symmetry.space_group_name_H-M   'P 1'
#
loop_
_entity.id
_entity.type
_entity.pdbx_description
1 polymer ?
#
loop_
_entity_poly.entity_id
_entity_poly.type
_entity_poly.pdbx_seq_one_letter_code
_entity_poly.pdbx_strand_id
1 'polypeptide(L)'
;MLFRSARRSPGDFEGVRSVAATVERPTVAALARTVQDDLDAAAEALAGARRSRIHVFIATSPVHMERKLGLEPSEVLRQARGAVAYAAERVDEVEFSCEDATRSDPEFVARVCRAAIEAGAAVVNLPDTVGWAMPHEYAGFLAEVRRRCPELRRVVLSAHCHDDLGLAVANSLAAVQVGAGQVECTVNGIGERAGNASLEEIAVALKLKRDYFDAETRIETEHIAAASRLVSRLTGYVVQPNKAVVGANAFAHEAGIHQDGMLKDERTYQIIDPKDVGVRMTLPLGKHSGRHAFARACADLGMKLTPDELNAAFRRFKALADTSGAVPVEDVFVEVTA
;
A
#
# COMPACT_ATOMS: atom_id res chain seq x y z
N MET A 1 -2.03 1.25 8.42
CA MET A 1 -1.54 1.10 9.79
C MET A 1 -0.45 2.15 10.03
N LEU A 2 -0.66 3.12 10.90
CA LEU A 2 0.41 4.02 11.33
C LEU A 2 1.21 3.26 12.38
N PHE A 3 2.38 2.75 12.02
CA PHE A 3 3.31 2.17 12.97
C PHE A 3 3.85 3.30 13.87
N ARG A 4 3.19 3.56 14.98
CA ARG A 4 3.70 4.46 16.00
C ARG A 4 4.03 3.65 17.24
N SER A 5 5.20 3.88 17.79
CA SER A 5 5.53 3.38 19.12
C SER A 5 4.61 4.06 20.13
N ALA A 6 3.86 3.29 20.89
CA ALA A 6 2.97 3.79 21.93
C ALA A 6 3.70 4.69 22.97
N ARG A 7 5.02 4.58 23.09
CA ARG A 7 5.85 5.38 23.97
C ARG A 7 6.24 6.78 23.44
N ARG A 8 6.03 7.06 22.16
CA ARG A 8 6.56 8.28 21.53
C ARG A 8 5.95 9.57 22.10
N SER A 9 4.64 9.53 22.41
CA SER A 9 3.92 10.61 23.08
C SER A 9 2.65 10.08 23.74
N PRO A 10 2.06 10.82 24.71
CA PRO A 10 0.75 10.47 25.26
C PRO A 10 -0.34 10.34 24.19
N GLY A 11 -0.30 11.18 23.14
CA GLY A 11 -1.26 11.11 22.02
C GLY A 11 -1.09 9.85 21.17
N ASP A 12 0.14 9.36 20.96
CA ASP A 12 0.37 8.11 20.24
C ASP A 12 -0.11 6.91 21.06
N PHE A 13 0.11 6.90 22.37
CA PHE A 13 -0.42 5.89 23.28
C PHE A 13 -1.94 5.82 23.24
N GLU A 14 -2.61 6.96 23.42
CA GLU A 14 -4.08 7.05 23.34
C GLU A 14 -4.63 6.66 21.96
N GLY A 15 -3.92 6.97 20.91
CA GLY A 15 -4.27 6.55 19.54
C GLY A 15 -4.28 5.03 19.39
N VAL A 16 -3.24 4.34 19.85
CA VAL A 16 -3.18 2.87 19.84
C VAL A 16 -4.27 2.28 20.74
N ARG A 17 -4.44 2.81 21.95
CA ARG A 17 -5.47 2.37 22.90
C ARG A 17 -6.88 2.50 22.34
N SER A 18 -7.19 3.63 21.70
CA SER A 18 -8.49 3.87 21.07
C SER A 18 -8.78 2.89 19.94
N VAL A 19 -7.79 2.62 19.07
CA VAL A 19 -7.90 1.62 18.00
C VAL A 19 -8.08 0.23 18.60
N ALA A 20 -7.30 -0.13 19.62
CA ALA A 20 -7.38 -1.42 20.32
C ALA A 20 -8.78 -1.67 20.91
N ALA A 21 -9.40 -0.64 21.49
CA ALA A 21 -10.75 -0.73 22.06
C ALA A 21 -11.87 -0.79 21.03
N THR A 22 -11.62 -0.33 19.79
CA THR A 22 -12.68 -0.16 18.77
C THR A 22 -12.66 -1.28 17.73
N VAL A 23 -11.48 -1.81 17.39
CA VAL A 23 -11.32 -2.81 16.32
C VAL A 23 -11.63 -4.20 16.84
N GLU A 24 -12.57 -4.90 16.17
CA GLU A 24 -13.04 -6.21 16.64
C GLU A 24 -12.42 -7.40 15.88
N ARG A 25 -12.26 -7.32 14.57
CA ARG A 25 -11.86 -8.47 13.73
C ARG A 25 -10.37 -8.53 13.46
N PRO A 26 -9.72 -7.46 12.94
CA PRO A 26 -8.30 -7.47 12.70
C PRO A 26 -7.49 -7.56 13.99
N THR A 27 -6.30 -8.14 13.92
CA THR A 27 -5.29 -8.02 14.98
C THR A 27 -4.80 -6.57 15.03
N VAL A 28 -4.81 -5.97 16.20
CA VAL A 28 -4.24 -4.64 16.41
C VAL A 28 -2.79 -4.79 16.84
N ALA A 29 -1.89 -4.12 16.14
CA ALA A 29 -0.46 -4.21 16.40
C ALA A 29 0.11 -2.86 16.88
N ALA A 30 1.04 -2.93 17.83
CA ALA A 30 1.86 -1.80 18.27
C ALA A 30 3.34 -2.10 18.08
N LEU A 31 4.08 -1.10 17.55
CA LEU A 31 5.51 -1.22 17.29
C LEU A 31 6.32 -0.90 18.55
N ALA A 32 7.31 -1.75 18.86
CA ALA A 32 8.21 -1.58 20.01
C ALA A 32 9.66 -1.92 19.63
N ARG A 33 10.61 -1.10 20.12
CA ARG A 33 12.03 -1.48 20.12
C ARG A 33 12.26 -2.59 21.14
N THR A 34 13.46 -3.18 21.13
CA THR A 34 13.89 -4.17 22.12
C THR A 34 14.19 -3.57 23.52
N VAL A 35 13.48 -2.51 23.88
CA VAL A 35 13.63 -1.76 25.14
C VAL A 35 12.41 -2.01 26.00
N GLN A 36 12.65 -2.34 27.30
CA GLN A 36 11.60 -2.72 28.24
C GLN A 36 10.41 -1.75 28.26
N ASP A 37 10.68 -0.47 28.43
CA ASP A 37 9.63 0.55 28.51
C ASP A 37 8.79 0.69 27.23
N ASP A 38 9.36 0.38 26.05
CA ASP A 38 8.59 0.38 24.78
C ASP A 38 7.64 -0.83 24.72
N LEU A 39 8.11 -1.98 25.19
CA LEU A 39 7.32 -3.22 25.26
C LEU A 39 6.17 -3.08 26.27
N ASP A 40 6.43 -2.50 27.42
CA ASP A 40 5.42 -2.24 28.45
C ASP A 40 4.35 -1.29 27.95
N ALA A 41 4.75 -0.16 27.35
CA ALA A 41 3.81 0.81 26.76
C ALA A 41 2.96 0.19 25.62
N ALA A 42 3.57 -0.66 24.80
CA ALA A 42 2.84 -1.35 23.73
C ALA A 42 1.81 -2.35 24.30
N ALA A 43 2.21 -3.15 25.29
CA ALA A 43 1.32 -4.11 25.94
C ALA A 43 0.15 -3.41 26.64
N GLU A 44 0.42 -2.32 27.38
CA GLU A 44 -0.61 -1.53 28.06
C GLU A 44 -1.60 -0.90 27.06
N ALA A 45 -1.11 -0.30 25.98
CA ALA A 45 -1.96 0.31 24.96
C ALA A 45 -2.84 -0.74 24.22
N LEU A 46 -2.38 -1.99 24.14
CA LEU A 46 -3.10 -3.09 23.49
C LEU A 46 -4.03 -3.86 24.44
N ALA A 47 -4.04 -3.58 25.74
CA ALA A 47 -4.79 -4.35 26.74
C ALA A 47 -6.30 -4.46 26.44
N GLY A 48 -6.88 -3.51 25.70
CA GLY A 48 -8.29 -3.53 25.28
C GLY A 48 -8.56 -4.24 23.94
N ALA A 49 -7.53 -4.72 23.25
CA ALA A 49 -7.70 -5.36 21.94
C ALA A 49 -8.27 -6.78 22.06
N ARG A 50 -9.18 -7.15 21.16
CA ARG A 50 -9.67 -8.55 21.07
C ARG A 50 -8.59 -9.51 20.57
N ARG A 51 -7.67 -9.02 19.75
CA ARG A 51 -6.50 -9.73 19.24
C ARG A 51 -5.37 -8.73 19.20
N SER A 52 -4.34 -8.99 19.98
CA SER A 52 -3.21 -8.08 20.20
C SER A 52 -1.93 -8.62 19.57
N ARG A 53 -1.12 -7.71 19.03
CA ARG A 53 0.23 -8.04 18.52
C ARG A 53 1.21 -6.96 18.95
N ILE A 54 2.34 -7.36 19.52
CA ILE A 54 3.50 -6.47 19.62
C ILE A 54 4.43 -6.77 18.43
N HIS A 55 4.77 -5.74 17.66
CA HIS A 55 5.74 -5.80 16.60
C HIS A 55 7.09 -5.31 17.13
N VAL A 56 7.95 -6.25 17.47
CA VAL A 56 9.30 -5.98 18.00
C VAL A 56 10.29 -5.84 16.84
N PHE A 57 11.19 -4.88 16.90
CA PHE A 57 12.24 -4.75 15.89
C PHE A 57 13.59 -4.36 16.48
N ILE A 58 14.65 -4.81 15.82
CA ILE A 58 16.04 -4.37 16.03
C ILE A 58 16.79 -4.45 14.70
N ALA A 59 17.71 -3.52 14.47
CA ALA A 59 18.48 -3.50 13.24
C ALA A 59 19.57 -4.59 13.21
N THR A 60 19.75 -5.17 12.03
CA THR A 60 20.68 -6.29 11.79
C THR A 60 21.79 -5.97 10.79
N SER A 61 21.72 -4.82 10.08
CA SER A 61 22.78 -4.45 9.17
C SER A 61 24.03 -3.93 9.89
N PRO A 62 25.24 -4.18 9.34
CA PRO A 62 26.50 -3.74 9.95
C PRO A 62 26.51 -2.24 10.24
N VAL A 63 26.05 -1.43 9.29
CA VAL A 63 26.02 0.03 9.47
C VAL A 63 25.09 0.47 10.62
N HIS A 64 23.95 -0.18 10.78
CA HIS A 64 23.04 0.14 11.88
C HIS A 64 23.53 -0.41 13.23
N MET A 65 24.08 -1.61 13.25
CA MET A 65 24.65 -2.17 14.49
C MET A 65 25.79 -1.29 15.01
N GLU A 66 26.72 -0.93 14.13
CA GLU A 66 27.89 -0.12 14.50
C GLU A 66 27.54 1.34 14.79
N ARG A 67 26.82 2.02 13.86
CA ARG A 67 26.66 3.48 13.89
C ARG A 67 25.43 3.97 14.63
N LYS A 68 24.35 3.18 14.62
CA LYS A 68 23.06 3.54 15.21
C LYS A 68 22.90 2.97 16.63
N LEU A 69 23.24 1.68 16.79
CA LEU A 69 23.01 0.96 18.04
C LEU A 69 24.26 0.93 18.93
N GLY A 70 25.46 0.93 18.35
CA GLY A 70 26.70 0.71 19.08
C GLY A 70 26.75 -0.68 19.72
N LEU A 71 26.20 -1.69 19.05
CA LEU A 71 26.05 -3.05 19.57
C LEU A 71 26.78 -4.07 18.71
N GLU A 72 27.41 -5.03 19.39
CA GLU A 72 27.96 -6.22 18.73
C GLU A 72 26.83 -7.17 18.28
N PRO A 73 27.02 -7.97 17.20
CA PRO A 73 26.01 -8.89 16.70
C PRO A 73 25.47 -9.88 17.75
N SER A 74 26.30 -10.33 18.69
CA SER A 74 25.90 -11.21 19.78
C SER A 74 24.89 -10.54 20.72
N GLU A 75 25.05 -9.25 20.95
CA GLU A 75 24.16 -8.45 21.80
C GLU A 75 22.84 -8.18 21.09
N VAL A 76 22.84 -7.87 19.78
CA VAL A 76 21.63 -7.74 18.96
C VAL A 76 20.80 -9.03 19.02
N LEU A 77 21.43 -10.19 18.84
CA LEU A 77 20.76 -11.49 18.94
C LEU A 77 20.17 -11.72 20.35
N ARG A 78 20.92 -11.39 21.40
CA ARG A 78 20.45 -11.52 22.79
C ARG A 78 19.23 -10.64 23.05
N GLN A 79 19.29 -9.38 22.61
CA GLN A 79 18.18 -8.42 22.78
C GLN A 79 16.94 -8.84 21.98
N ALA A 80 17.11 -9.27 20.73
CA ALA A 80 16.00 -9.79 19.90
C ALA A 80 15.26 -10.93 20.62
N ARG A 81 16.00 -11.95 21.08
CA ARG A 81 15.43 -13.09 21.80
C ARG A 81 14.72 -12.68 23.08
N GLY A 82 15.36 -11.83 23.90
CA GLY A 82 14.80 -11.40 25.19
C GLY A 82 13.53 -10.56 25.02
N ALA A 83 13.51 -9.64 24.08
CA ALA A 83 12.36 -8.79 23.80
C ALA A 83 11.15 -9.57 23.25
N VAL A 84 11.40 -10.52 22.35
CA VAL A 84 10.34 -11.40 21.82
C VAL A 84 9.76 -12.29 22.92
N ALA A 85 10.61 -12.92 23.74
CA ALA A 85 10.14 -13.73 24.86
C ALA A 85 9.30 -12.91 25.85
N TYR A 86 9.75 -11.69 26.18
CA TYR A 86 9.02 -10.78 27.05
C TYR A 86 7.65 -10.36 26.48
N ALA A 87 7.59 -10.06 25.17
CA ALA A 87 6.35 -9.69 24.51
C ALA A 87 5.36 -10.88 24.42
N ALA A 88 5.87 -12.10 24.17
CA ALA A 88 5.05 -13.31 24.04
C ALA A 88 4.29 -13.69 25.32
N GLU A 89 4.74 -13.23 26.49
CA GLU A 89 4.02 -13.40 27.77
C GLU A 89 2.85 -12.40 27.94
N ARG A 90 2.72 -11.37 27.09
CA ARG A 90 1.84 -10.20 27.30
C ARG A 90 0.79 -9.98 26.25
N VAL A 91 0.96 -10.53 25.05
CA VAL A 91 0.03 -10.37 23.92
C VAL A 91 -0.24 -11.70 23.25
N ASP A 92 -1.29 -11.75 22.42
CA ASP A 92 -1.69 -12.98 21.72
C ASP A 92 -0.68 -13.41 20.65
N GLU A 93 0.03 -12.45 20.04
CA GLU A 93 0.91 -12.70 18.91
C GLU A 93 2.10 -11.73 18.93
N VAL A 94 3.28 -12.22 18.60
CA VAL A 94 4.48 -11.38 18.43
C VAL A 94 4.92 -11.44 16.98
N GLU A 95 5.12 -10.25 16.39
CA GLU A 95 5.83 -10.07 15.14
C GLU A 95 7.23 -9.55 15.43
N PHE A 96 8.23 -10.08 14.72
CA PHE A 96 9.61 -9.64 14.86
C PHE A 96 10.20 -9.20 13.53
N SER A 97 10.82 -8.01 13.49
CA SER A 97 11.52 -7.48 12.32
C SER A 97 13.03 -7.39 12.51
N CYS A 98 13.77 -7.91 11.51
CA CYS A 98 15.18 -7.60 11.31
C CYS A 98 15.29 -6.26 10.56
N GLU A 99 15.28 -5.11 11.25
CA GLU A 99 15.37 -3.80 10.58
C GLU A 99 16.62 -3.76 9.68
N ASP A 100 16.44 -3.22 8.45
CA ASP A 100 17.48 -3.13 7.43
C ASP A 100 18.02 -4.50 6.95
N ALA A 101 17.09 -5.46 6.83
CA ALA A 101 17.41 -6.84 6.49
C ALA A 101 18.11 -6.99 5.15
N THR A 102 17.69 -6.23 4.13
CA THR A 102 18.25 -6.32 2.77
C THR A 102 19.73 -5.90 2.68
N ARG A 103 20.24 -5.15 3.66
CA ARG A 103 21.67 -4.76 3.78
C ARG A 103 22.41 -5.55 4.86
N SER A 104 21.80 -6.59 5.41
CA SER A 104 22.36 -7.46 6.44
C SER A 104 22.96 -8.72 5.84
N ASP A 105 23.88 -9.36 6.56
CA ASP A 105 24.36 -10.70 6.20
C ASP A 105 23.22 -11.73 6.35
N PRO A 106 22.86 -12.48 5.30
CA PRO A 106 21.77 -13.46 5.35
C PRO A 106 21.96 -14.56 6.42
N GLU A 107 23.21 -14.94 6.73
CA GLU A 107 23.50 -15.92 7.78
C GLU A 107 23.17 -15.34 9.16
N PHE A 108 23.56 -14.08 9.40
CA PHE A 108 23.24 -13.41 10.66
C PHE A 108 21.74 -13.21 10.83
N VAL A 109 21.05 -12.74 9.76
CA VAL A 109 19.58 -12.61 9.76
C VAL A 109 18.90 -13.93 10.06
N ALA A 110 19.33 -15.03 9.45
CA ALA A 110 18.78 -16.35 9.71
C ALA A 110 18.95 -16.80 11.18
N ARG A 111 20.08 -16.48 11.79
CA ARG A 111 20.33 -16.75 13.22
C ARG A 111 19.40 -15.92 14.13
N VAL A 112 19.22 -14.65 13.83
CA VAL A 112 18.32 -13.75 14.58
C VAL A 112 16.86 -14.22 14.42
N CYS A 113 16.43 -14.55 13.19
CA CYS A 113 15.10 -15.12 12.95
C CYS A 113 14.84 -16.37 13.76
N ARG A 114 15.78 -17.32 13.76
CA ARG A 114 15.66 -18.55 14.56
C ARG A 114 15.50 -18.24 16.05
N ALA A 115 16.32 -17.35 16.58
CA ALA A 115 16.25 -16.95 18.00
C ALA A 115 14.91 -16.30 18.35
N ALA A 116 14.36 -15.46 17.44
CA ALA A 116 13.05 -14.84 17.62
C ALA A 116 11.91 -15.88 17.56
N ILE A 117 11.95 -16.82 16.62
CA ILE A 117 10.95 -17.89 16.49
C ILE A 117 10.96 -18.80 17.73
N GLU A 118 12.14 -19.21 18.18
CA GLU A 118 12.30 -20.00 19.42
C GLU A 118 11.81 -19.26 20.67
N ALA A 119 11.84 -17.94 20.65
CA ALA A 119 11.34 -17.08 21.72
C ALA A 119 9.83 -16.78 21.64
N GLY A 120 9.13 -17.21 20.58
CA GLY A 120 7.68 -17.11 20.45
C GLY A 120 7.19 -16.15 19.35
N ALA A 121 8.03 -15.69 18.44
CA ALA A 121 7.56 -14.94 17.28
C ALA A 121 6.69 -15.80 16.36
N ALA A 122 5.48 -15.36 16.07
CA ALA A 122 4.55 -16.00 15.13
C ALA A 122 4.67 -15.42 13.71
N VAL A 123 5.19 -14.21 13.59
CA VAL A 123 5.44 -13.53 12.32
C VAL A 123 6.88 -13.02 12.31
N VAL A 124 7.59 -13.23 11.22
CA VAL A 124 8.95 -12.69 11.02
C VAL A 124 8.95 -11.83 9.77
N ASN A 125 9.28 -10.56 9.95
CA ASN A 125 9.33 -9.58 8.88
C ASN A 125 10.78 -9.26 8.49
N LEU A 126 11.04 -9.26 7.19
CA LEU A 126 12.35 -9.01 6.60
C LEU A 126 12.28 -7.77 5.69
N PRO A 127 12.47 -6.56 6.23
CA PRO A 127 12.20 -5.32 5.51
C PRO A 127 13.32 -4.89 4.53
N ASP A 128 12.90 -4.31 3.41
CA ASP A 128 13.70 -3.40 2.59
C ASP A 128 13.53 -1.97 3.13
N THR A 129 14.21 -1.69 4.24
CA THR A 129 14.01 -0.49 5.07
C THR A 129 14.37 0.80 4.35
N VAL A 130 15.31 0.76 3.41
CA VAL A 130 15.77 1.94 2.67
C VAL A 130 15.31 1.94 1.21
N GLY A 131 14.48 0.99 0.81
CA GLY A 131 13.85 0.95 -0.50
C GLY A 131 14.83 0.85 -1.67
N TRP A 132 15.91 0.08 -1.52
CA TRP A 132 17.00 0.02 -2.49
C TRP A 132 17.07 -1.29 -3.27
N ALA A 133 16.42 -2.35 -2.80
CA ALA A 133 16.48 -3.66 -3.42
C ALA A 133 15.71 -3.72 -4.74
N MET A 134 16.22 -4.48 -5.70
CA MET A 134 15.47 -4.86 -6.89
C MET A 134 14.55 -6.06 -6.59
N PRO A 135 13.41 -6.25 -7.30
CA PRO A 135 12.46 -7.32 -6.99
C PRO A 135 13.09 -8.72 -6.93
N HIS A 136 13.99 -9.04 -7.88
CA HIS A 136 14.67 -10.33 -7.88
C HIS A 136 15.71 -10.47 -6.76
N GLU A 137 16.39 -9.38 -6.39
CA GLU A 137 17.33 -9.36 -5.27
C GLU A 137 16.57 -9.59 -3.96
N TYR A 138 15.46 -8.90 -3.77
CA TYR A 138 14.64 -9.05 -2.58
C TYR A 138 14.07 -10.46 -2.44
N ALA A 139 13.47 -10.99 -3.50
CA ALA A 139 12.98 -12.37 -3.53
C ALA A 139 14.10 -13.40 -3.27
N GLY A 140 15.27 -13.21 -3.89
CA GLY A 140 16.45 -14.03 -3.67
C GLY A 140 16.96 -13.98 -2.23
N PHE A 141 17.00 -12.80 -1.62
CA PHE A 141 17.35 -12.62 -0.22
C PHE A 141 16.39 -13.38 0.72
N LEU A 142 15.08 -13.23 0.52
CA LEU A 142 14.07 -13.94 1.32
C LEU A 142 14.20 -15.46 1.18
N ALA A 143 14.40 -15.95 -0.03
CA ALA A 143 14.61 -17.37 -0.30
C ALA A 143 15.88 -17.90 0.38
N GLU A 144 16.97 -17.13 0.35
CA GLU A 144 18.24 -17.51 0.98
C GLU A 144 18.13 -17.53 2.51
N VAL A 145 17.51 -16.53 3.14
CA VAL A 145 17.28 -16.54 4.60
C VAL A 145 16.38 -17.72 4.99
N ARG A 146 15.32 -18.00 4.21
CA ARG A 146 14.43 -19.13 4.45
C ARG A 146 15.13 -20.49 4.31
N ARG A 147 16.10 -20.59 3.40
CA ARG A 147 16.93 -21.79 3.26
C ARG A 147 17.85 -22.01 4.47
N ARG A 148 18.39 -20.92 5.04
CA ARG A 148 19.29 -20.96 6.22
C ARG A 148 18.56 -21.11 7.55
N CYS A 149 17.28 -20.69 7.60
CA CYS A 149 16.38 -20.79 8.74
C CYS A 149 15.12 -21.58 8.37
N PRO A 150 15.14 -22.91 8.36
CA PRO A 150 13.96 -23.73 8.03
C PRO A 150 12.77 -23.49 8.97
N GLU A 151 13.01 -23.00 10.16
CA GLU A 151 12.00 -22.63 11.16
C GLU A 151 11.03 -21.58 10.66
N LEU A 152 11.42 -20.73 9.71
CA LEU A 152 10.54 -19.78 9.01
C LEU A 152 9.33 -20.44 8.30
N ARG A 153 9.36 -21.76 8.08
CA ARG A 153 8.20 -22.51 7.57
C ARG A 153 7.09 -22.72 8.60
N ARG A 154 7.37 -22.47 9.86
CA ARG A 154 6.41 -22.66 10.99
C ARG A 154 5.69 -21.37 11.36
N VAL A 155 6.12 -20.23 10.85
CA VAL A 155 5.64 -18.89 11.13
C VAL A 155 5.29 -18.18 9.84
N VAL A 156 4.59 -17.04 9.95
CA VAL A 156 4.30 -16.21 8.78
C VAL A 156 5.55 -15.40 8.42
N LEU A 157 6.02 -15.54 7.18
CA LEU A 157 7.02 -14.65 6.62
C LEU A 157 6.32 -13.37 6.15
N SER A 158 6.78 -12.22 6.62
CA SER A 158 6.27 -10.89 6.29
C SER A 158 7.28 -10.11 5.46
N ALA A 159 6.77 -9.31 4.54
CA ALA A 159 7.53 -8.37 3.73
C ALA A 159 7.11 -6.93 4.03
N HIS A 160 8.09 -6.03 4.12
CA HIS A 160 7.91 -4.59 4.27
C HIS A 160 8.88 -3.87 3.34
N CYS A 161 8.39 -3.00 2.49
CA CYS A 161 9.22 -2.32 1.49
C CYS A 161 8.95 -0.82 1.48
N HIS A 162 10.03 -0.02 1.53
CA HIS A 162 9.98 1.40 1.24
C HIS A 162 10.14 1.67 -0.26
N ASP A 163 9.69 2.86 -0.69
CA ASP A 163 9.46 3.18 -2.11
C ASP A 163 10.51 4.14 -2.69
N ASP A 164 11.70 4.20 -2.11
CA ASP A 164 12.74 5.16 -2.49
C ASP A 164 13.17 5.06 -3.95
N LEU A 165 13.10 3.88 -4.55
CA LEU A 165 13.31 3.64 -5.98
C LEU A 165 12.01 3.43 -6.78
N GLY A 166 10.83 3.59 -6.16
CA GLY A 166 9.54 3.33 -6.83
C GLY A 166 9.26 1.85 -7.03
N LEU A 167 9.83 0.97 -6.20
CA LEU A 167 9.77 -0.49 -6.38
C LEU A 167 9.07 -1.22 -5.22
N ALA A 168 8.55 -0.50 -4.23
CA ALA A 168 8.00 -1.11 -3.02
C ALA A 168 6.88 -2.12 -3.29
N VAL A 169 5.96 -1.80 -4.20
CA VAL A 169 4.87 -2.71 -4.61
C VAL A 169 5.44 -3.93 -5.34
N ALA A 170 6.37 -3.71 -6.28
CA ALA A 170 6.99 -4.80 -7.04
C ALA A 170 7.79 -5.74 -6.13
N ASN A 171 8.54 -5.20 -5.17
CA ASN A 171 9.28 -5.97 -4.17
C ASN A 171 8.34 -6.78 -3.28
N SER A 172 7.25 -6.16 -2.79
CA SER A 172 6.26 -6.84 -1.96
C SER A 172 5.57 -8.00 -2.69
N LEU A 173 5.21 -7.79 -3.97
CA LEU A 173 4.63 -8.85 -4.80
C LEU A 173 5.65 -9.96 -5.12
N ALA A 174 6.93 -9.63 -5.32
CA ALA A 174 8.00 -10.61 -5.48
C ALA A 174 8.20 -11.44 -4.20
N ALA A 175 8.04 -10.83 -3.03
CA ALA A 175 8.06 -11.55 -1.76
C ALA A 175 6.90 -12.56 -1.63
N VAL A 176 5.68 -12.19 -2.06
CA VAL A 176 4.53 -13.11 -2.09
C VAL A 176 4.84 -14.33 -2.97
N GLN A 177 5.46 -14.13 -4.14
CA GLN A 177 5.83 -15.24 -5.04
C GLN A 177 6.79 -16.26 -4.40
N VAL A 178 7.64 -15.82 -3.48
CA VAL A 178 8.57 -16.72 -2.76
C VAL A 178 8.04 -17.16 -1.39
N GLY A 179 6.76 -16.89 -1.13
CA GLY A 179 6.03 -17.46 0.01
C GLY A 179 5.90 -16.54 1.23
N ALA A 180 5.99 -15.22 1.07
CA ALA A 180 5.55 -14.31 2.10
C ALA A 180 4.01 -14.39 2.25
N GLY A 181 3.55 -14.62 3.47
CA GLY A 181 2.13 -14.72 3.83
C GLY A 181 1.56 -13.41 4.38
N GLN A 182 2.40 -12.40 4.60
CA GLN A 182 2.01 -11.07 5.04
C GLN A 182 2.79 -10.02 4.26
N VAL A 183 2.13 -8.90 3.94
CA VAL A 183 2.76 -7.69 3.40
C VAL A 183 2.37 -6.51 4.27
N GLU A 184 3.35 -5.78 4.78
CA GLU A 184 3.14 -4.48 5.40
C GLU A 184 3.09 -3.41 4.34
N CYS A 185 2.01 -2.65 4.31
CA CYS A 185 1.76 -1.62 3.33
C CYS A 185 0.88 -0.51 3.92
N THR A 186 0.75 0.58 3.22
CA THR A 186 -0.05 1.72 3.69
C THR A 186 -1.03 2.17 2.62
N VAL A 187 -2.17 2.70 3.05
CA VAL A 187 -3.12 3.35 2.12
C VAL A 187 -2.41 4.54 1.48
N ASN A 188 -2.49 4.66 0.16
CA ASN A 188 -1.82 5.65 -0.67
C ASN A 188 -0.28 5.58 -0.66
N GLY A 189 0.32 4.53 -0.11
CA GLY A 189 1.77 4.40 -0.02
C GLY A 189 2.43 5.43 0.90
N ILE A 190 1.70 6.09 1.80
CA ILE A 190 2.28 7.08 2.71
C ILE A 190 3.31 6.45 3.63
N GLY A 191 4.30 7.24 4.06
CA GLY A 191 5.34 6.78 4.97
C GLY A 191 6.54 7.70 5.01
N GLU A 192 7.62 7.22 5.57
CA GLU A 192 8.89 7.92 5.64
C GLU A 192 9.50 8.09 4.23
N ARG A 193 10.16 9.21 3.96
CA ARG A 193 10.82 9.55 2.70
C ARG A 193 9.87 9.46 1.50
N ALA A 194 10.08 8.46 0.60
CA ALA A 194 9.21 8.23 -0.56
C ALA A 194 7.96 7.40 -0.24
N GLY A 195 7.83 6.91 1.00
CA GLY A 195 6.69 6.14 1.47
C GLY A 195 6.92 4.64 1.50
N ASN A 196 5.82 3.91 1.62
CA ASN A 196 5.76 2.46 1.69
C ASN A 196 5.08 1.87 0.44
N ALA A 197 5.06 0.56 0.33
CA ALA A 197 4.21 -0.12 -0.64
C ALA A 197 2.74 0.28 -0.49
N SER A 198 2.07 0.55 -1.60
CA SER A 198 0.67 0.99 -1.62
C SER A 198 -0.28 -0.20 -1.42
N LEU A 199 -1.12 -0.14 -0.39
CA LEU A 199 -2.11 -1.18 -0.07
C LEU A 199 -3.05 -1.44 -1.24
N GLU A 200 -3.57 -0.40 -1.86
CA GLU A 200 -4.51 -0.47 -2.96
C GLU A 200 -3.93 -1.20 -4.18
N GLU A 201 -2.67 -0.95 -4.48
CA GLU A 201 -1.99 -1.57 -5.63
C GLU A 201 -1.74 -3.05 -5.37
N ILE A 202 -1.27 -3.41 -4.16
CA ILE A 202 -1.05 -4.81 -3.77
C ILE A 202 -2.38 -5.58 -3.74
N ALA A 203 -3.41 -5.03 -3.08
CA ALA A 203 -4.69 -5.71 -2.94
C ALA A 203 -5.35 -5.99 -4.29
N VAL A 204 -5.34 -4.99 -5.19
CA VAL A 204 -5.90 -5.12 -6.54
C VAL A 204 -5.06 -6.08 -7.40
N ALA A 205 -3.73 -6.01 -7.33
CA ALA A 205 -2.85 -6.95 -8.05
C ALA A 205 -3.11 -8.41 -7.61
N LEU A 206 -3.21 -8.68 -6.32
CA LEU A 206 -3.53 -10.03 -5.81
C LEU A 206 -4.92 -10.49 -6.23
N LYS A 207 -5.92 -9.60 -6.24
CA LYS A 207 -7.28 -9.94 -6.70
C LYS A 207 -7.31 -10.30 -8.18
N LEU A 208 -6.66 -9.50 -9.04
CA LEU A 208 -6.66 -9.69 -10.50
C LEU A 208 -5.76 -10.83 -10.96
N LYS A 209 -4.70 -11.13 -10.23
CA LYS A 209 -3.68 -12.11 -10.59
C LYS A 209 -3.61 -13.27 -9.59
N ARG A 210 -4.77 -13.63 -9.02
CA ARG A 210 -4.90 -14.68 -8.01
C ARG A 210 -4.19 -15.99 -8.43
N ASP A 211 -4.47 -16.45 -9.64
CA ASP A 211 -3.90 -17.69 -10.16
C ASP A 211 -2.37 -17.61 -10.38
N TYR A 212 -1.86 -16.40 -10.66
CA TYR A 212 -0.43 -16.16 -10.84
C TYR A 212 0.33 -16.16 -9.52
N PHE A 213 -0.27 -15.60 -8.46
CA PHE A 213 0.37 -15.52 -7.14
C PHE A 213 0.08 -16.74 -6.26
N ASP A 214 -0.91 -17.57 -6.60
CA ASP A 214 -1.47 -18.61 -5.72
C ASP A 214 -1.76 -18.04 -4.32
N ALA A 215 -2.29 -16.85 -4.29
CA ALA A 215 -2.56 -16.08 -3.08
C ALA A 215 -3.82 -15.22 -3.25
N GLU A 216 -4.47 -14.95 -2.13
CA GLU A 216 -5.64 -14.09 -2.10
C GLU A 216 -5.58 -13.10 -0.93
N THR A 217 -6.31 -12.00 -1.06
CA THR A 217 -6.51 -11.03 0.00
C THR A 217 -7.97 -11.01 0.43
N ARG A 218 -8.22 -10.72 1.70
CA ARG A 218 -9.57 -10.50 2.26
C ARG A 218 -9.95 -9.02 2.34
N ILE A 219 -9.17 -8.15 1.69
CA ILE A 219 -9.49 -6.72 1.62
C ILE A 219 -10.69 -6.54 0.70
N GLU A 220 -11.71 -5.88 1.24
CA GLU A 220 -12.91 -5.46 0.50
C GLU A 220 -12.54 -4.26 -0.38
N THR A 221 -12.13 -4.55 -1.63
CA THR A 221 -11.50 -3.57 -2.52
C THR A 221 -12.42 -2.42 -2.89
N GLU A 222 -13.73 -2.60 -2.88
CA GLU A 222 -14.74 -1.57 -3.12
C GLU A 222 -14.69 -0.39 -2.14
N HIS A 223 -14.02 -0.55 -1.00
CA HIS A 223 -13.80 0.51 -0.02
C HIS A 223 -12.48 1.28 -0.22
N ILE A 224 -11.62 0.85 -1.14
CA ILE A 224 -10.28 1.41 -1.34
C ILE A 224 -10.33 2.92 -1.64
N ALA A 225 -11.15 3.34 -2.60
CA ALA A 225 -11.22 4.76 -2.97
C ALA A 225 -11.74 5.65 -1.83
N ALA A 226 -12.67 5.14 -1.02
CA ALA A 226 -13.17 5.85 0.16
C ALA A 226 -12.08 5.97 1.24
N ALA A 227 -11.34 4.89 1.50
CA ALA A 227 -10.22 4.89 2.44
C ALA A 227 -9.09 5.83 1.97
N SER A 228 -8.75 5.80 0.68
CA SER A 228 -7.75 6.69 0.09
C SER A 228 -8.10 8.17 0.29
N ARG A 229 -9.34 8.57 -0.02
CA ARG A 229 -9.81 9.94 0.21
C ARG A 229 -9.81 10.34 1.68
N LEU A 230 -10.17 9.42 2.57
CA LEU A 230 -10.15 9.68 4.01
C LEU A 230 -8.72 9.92 4.51
N VAL A 231 -7.78 9.06 4.16
CA VAL A 231 -6.37 9.19 4.54
C VAL A 231 -5.79 10.49 3.99
N SER A 232 -6.02 10.81 2.71
CA SER A 232 -5.56 12.06 2.09
C SER A 232 -6.06 13.29 2.85
N ARG A 233 -7.35 13.31 3.20
CA ARG A 233 -7.96 14.40 3.98
C ARG A 233 -7.39 14.54 5.39
N LEU A 234 -7.18 13.43 6.08
CA LEU A 234 -6.69 13.44 7.47
C LEU A 234 -5.20 13.78 7.59
N THR A 235 -4.42 13.40 6.59
CA THR A 235 -2.96 13.59 6.59
C THR A 235 -2.50 14.83 5.86
N GLY A 236 -3.34 15.38 4.96
CA GLY A 236 -2.98 16.47 4.05
C GLY A 236 -2.12 16.01 2.86
N TYR A 237 -1.75 14.72 2.76
CA TYR A 237 -1.04 14.20 1.58
C TYR A 237 -2.01 14.03 0.41
N VAL A 238 -1.80 14.80 -0.65
CA VAL A 238 -2.61 14.75 -1.86
C VAL A 238 -2.21 13.57 -2.73
N VAL A 239 -3.18 12.78 -3.16
CA VAL A 239 -2.96 11.69 -4.12
C VAL A 239 -2.69 12.28 -5.50
N GLN A 240 -1.60 11.83 -6.16
CA GLN A 240 -1.30 12.26 -7.52
C GLN A 240 -2.43 11.83 -8.48
N PRO A 241 -2.83 12.68 -9.43
CA PRO A 241 -3.92 12.34 -10.36
C PRO A 241 -3.71 11.04 -11.15
N ASN A 242 -2.49 10.71 -11.48
CA ASN A 242 -2.09 9.51 -12.21
C ASN A 242 -1.71 8.32 -11.32
N LYS A 243 -1.93 8.39 -9.99
CA LYS A 243 -1.63 7.25 -9.12
C LYS A 243 -2.49 6.05 -9.49
N ALA A 244 -1.88 4.88 -9.56
CA ALA A 244 -2.59 3.65 -9.85
C ALA A 244 -3.76 3.42 -8.86
N VAL A 245 -4.85 2.86 -9.35
CA VAL A 245 -6.07 2.46 -8.62
C VAL A 245 -6.88 3.63 -8.04
N VAL A 246 -6.28 4.64 -7.42
CA VAL A 246 -6.99 5.68 -6.64
C VAL A 246 -6.85 7.09 -7.19
N GLY A 247 -5.96 7.32 -8.15
CA GLY A 247 -5.78 8.62 -8.79
C GLY A 247 -7.00 9.03 -9.62
N ALA A 248 -7.25 10.32 -9.72
CA ALA A 248 -8.41 10.86 -10.45
C ALA A 248 -8.42 10.42 -11.94
N ASN A 249 -7.23 10.20 -12.52
CA ASN A 249 -7.08 9.78 -13.92
C ASN A 249 -7.03 8.26 -14.09
N ALA A 250 -7.00 7.46 -13.01
CA ALA A 250 -6.82 6.01 -13.10
C ALA A 250 -7.92 5.30 -13.92
N PHE A 251 -9.12 5.90 -13.98
CA PHE A 251 -10.27 5.40 -14.72
C PHE A 251 -10.84 6.46 -15.69
N ALA A 252 -9.97 7.35 -16.17
CA ALA A 252 -10.33 8.40 -17.11
C ALA A 252 -9.72 8.13 -18.49
N HIS A 253 -10.53 8.20 -19.55
CA HIS A 253 -10.08 8.05 -20.93
C HIS A 253 -10.42 9.32 -21.70
N GLU A 254 -9.41 10.12 -22.09
CA GLU A 254 -9.61 11.35 -22.87
C GLU A 254 -9.38 11.12 -24.39
N ALA A 255 -8.40 10.29 -24.76
CA ALA A 255 -8.05 10.07 -26.15
C ALA A 255 -9.22 9.42 -26.94
N GLY A 256 -9.60 10.03 -28.06
CA GLY A 256 -10.77 9.60 -28.86
C GLY A 256 -10.71 8.13 -29.30
N ILE A 257 -9.52 7.62 -29.62
CA ILE A 257 -9.34 6.21 -30.00
C ILE A 257 -9.59 5.27 -28.81
N HIS A 258 -9.18 5.66 -27.60
CA HIS A 258 -9.46 4.90 -26.39
C HIS A 258 -10.94 4.96 -26.02
N GLN A 259 -11.54 6.15 -26.08
CA GLN A 259 -12.98 6.33 -25.84
C GLN A 259 -13.83 5.51 -26.81
N ASP A 260 -13.49 5.49 -28.09
CA ASP A 260 -14.19 4.68 -29.08
C ASP A 260 -14.05 3.16 -28.80
N GLY A 261 -12.87 2.72 -28.39
CA GLY A 261 -12.64 1.34 -27.96
C GLY A 261 -13.50 0.97 -26.75
N MET A 262 -13.47 1.80 -25.70
CA MET A 262 -14.26 1.61 -24.48
C MET A 262 -15.77 1.58 -24.74
N LEU A 263 -16.27 2.42 -25.64
CA LEU A 263 -17.69 2.45 -25.99
C LEU A 263 -18.13 1.20 -26.78
N LYS A 264 -17.20 0.53 -27.46
CA LYS A 264 -17.46 -0.73 -28.17
C LYS A 264 -17.36 -1.93 -27.25
N ASP A 265 -16.32 -2.00 -26.42
CA ASP A 265 -16.10 -3.04 -25.43
C ASP A 265 -15.12 -2.50 -24.37
N GLU A 266 -15.58 -2.40 -23.13
CA GLU A 266 -14.78 -1.88 -22.01
C GLU A 266 -13.47 -2.67 -21.82
N ARG A 267 -13.44 -3.96 -22.13
CA ARG A 267 -12.27 -4.83 -22.04
C ARG A 267 -11.11 -4.41 -22.94
N THR A 268 -11.33 -3.51 -23.91
CA THR A 268 -10.27 -3.01 -24.80
C THR A 268 -9.17 -2.26 -24.06
N TYR A 269 -9.53 -1.53 -22.99
CA TYR A 269 -8.58 -0.71 -22.22
C TYR A 269 -8.79 -0.80 -20.69
N GLN A 270 -9.74 -1.60 -20.21
CA GLN A 270 -10.05 -1.75 -18.80
C GLN A 270 -9.68 -3.13 -18.31
N ILE A 271 -8.74 -3.18 -17.35
CA ILE A 271 -8.33 -4.40 -16.64
C ILE A 271 -8.88 -4.46 -15.21
N ILE A 272 -9.35 -3.34 -14.68
CA ILE A 272 -9.97 -3.19 -13.37
C ILE A 272 -11.36 -2.63 -13.58
N ASP A 273 -12.43 -3.30 -13.10
CA ASP A 273 -13.75 -2.65 -13.04
C ASP A 273 -13.68 -1.53 -11.99
N PRO A 274 -13.99 -0.26 -12.36
CA PRO A 274 -13.99 0.85 -11.42
C PRO A 274 -14.83 0.60 -10.17
N LYS A 275 -15.92 -0.16 -10.29
CA LYS A 275 -16.79 -0.54 -9.15
C LYS A 275 -16.07 -1.40 -8.14
N ASP A 276 -15.14 -2.25 -8.60
CA ASP A 276 -14.35 -3.14 -7.73
C ASP A 276 -13.45 -2.39 -6.77
N VAL A 277 -13.21 -1.10 -7.00
CA VAL A 277 -12.39 -0.22 -6.16
C VAL A 277 -13.16 1.00 -5.62
N GLY A 278 -14.47 1.03 -5.83
CA GLY A 278 -15.37 2.05 -5.30
C GLY A 278 -15.31 3.40 -6.03
N VAL A 279 -15.02 3.37 -7.32
CA VAL A 279 -15.06 4.55 -8.20
C VAL A 279 -16.00 4.34 -9.38
N ARG A 280 -16.18 5.37 -10.19
CA ARG A 280 -16.89 5.31 -11.46
C ARG A 280 -15.93 5.68 -12.59
N MET A 281 -16.10 5.03 -13.73
CA MET A 281 -15.42 5.44 -14.95
C MET A 281 -15.85 6.86 -15.33
N THR A 282 -14.90 7.65 -15.80
CA THR A 282 -15.16 8.97 -16.35
C THR A 282 -14.60 9.07 -17.77
N LEU A 283 -15.33 9.74 -18.63
CA LEU A 283 -14.91 10.06 -19.99
C LEU A 283 -14.76 11.59 -20.08
N PRO A 284 -13.71 12.17 -19.49
CA PRO A 284 -13.51 13.59 -19.57
C PRO A 284 -13.38 14.01 -21.03
N LEU A 285 -14.03 15.11 -21.39
CA LEU A 285 -13.93 15.71 -22.70
C LEU A 285 -12.85 16.76 -22.71
N GLY A 286 -11.90 16.60 -23.59
CA GLY A 286 -10.78 17.50 -23.75
C GLY A 286 -10.28 17.55 -25.20
N LYS A 287 -9.12 18.17 -25.38
CA LYS A 287 -8.49 18.39 -26.68
C LYS A 287 -8.39 17.12 -27.56
N HIS A 288 -8.15 15.96 -26.94
CA HIS A 288 -7.95 14.70 -27.62
C HIS A 288 -9.23 13.87 -27.80
N SER A 289 -10.36 14.30 -27.25
CA SER A 289 -11.63 13.59 -27.36
C SER A 289 -12.17 13.56 -28.78
N GLY A 290 -12.71 12.38 -29.12
CA GLY A 290 -13.34 12.12 -30.43
C GLY A 290 -14.82 12.54 -30.48
N ARG A 291 -15.37 12.62 -31.70
CA ARG A 291 -16.78 13.00 -31.94
C ARG A 291 -17.78 12.04 -31.30
N HIS A 292 -17.47 10.75 -31.21
CA HIS A 292 -18.35 9.74 -30.60
C HIS A 292 -18.52 9.97 -29.10
N ALA A 293 -17.44 10.24 -28.38
CA ALA A 293 -17.51 10.56 -26.95
C ALA A 293 -18.25 11.88 -26.68
N PHE A 294 -18.04 12.90 -27.52
CA PHE A 294 -18.78 14.15 -27.43
C PHE A 294 -20.29 13.95 -27.69
N ALA A 295 -20.64 13.15 -28.73
CA ALA A 295 -22.03 12.81 -29.01
C ALA A 295 -22.70 12.07 -27.86
N ARG A 296 -21.98 11.11 -27.23
CA ARG A 296 -22.46 10.38 -26.07
C ARG A 296 -22.70 11.32 -24.88
N ALA A 297 -21.77 12.19 -24.59
CA ALA A 297 -21.92 13.15 -23.48
C ALA A 297 -23.11 14.11 -23.71
N CYS A 298 -23.35 14.58 -24.96
CA CYS A 298 -24.54 15.33 -25.29
C CYS A 298 -25.83 14.52 -25.03
N ALA A 299 -25.84 13.26 -25.44
CA ALA A 299 -26.98 12.36 -25.23
C ALA A 299 -27.25 12.10 -23.74
N ASP A 300 -26.19 11.92 -22.92
CA ASP A 300 -26.32 11.72 -21.48
C ASP A 300 -26.89 12.95 -20.75
N LEU A 301 -26.72 14.15 -21.33
CA LEU A 301 -27.37 15.40 -20.91
C LEU A 301 -28.79 15.57 -21.50
N GLY A 302 -29.30 14.56 -22.21
CA GLY A 302 -30.64 14.60 -22.80
C GLY A 302 -30.75 15.41 -24.09
N MET A 303 -29.62 15.85 -24.66
CA MET A 303 -29.62 16.64 -25.90
C MET A 303 -29.90 15.75 -27.12
N LYS A 304 -30.84 16.15 -27.95
CA LYS A 304 -31.17 15.50 -29.22
C LYS A 304 -30.71 16.37 -30.37
N LEU A 305 -29.49 16.11 -30.86
CA LEU A 305 -28.86 16.87 -31.92
C LEU A 305 -28.96 16.12 -33.24
N THR A 306 -29.25 16.83 -34.32
CA THR A 306 -29.11 16.32 -35.69
C THR A 306 -27.61 16.13 -36.03
N PRO A 307 -27.26 15.34 -37.05
CA PRO A 307 -25.86 15.18 -37.46
C PRO A 307 -25.12 16.49 -37.73
N ASP A 308 -25.79 17.47 -38.31
CA ASP A 308 -25.19 18.78 -38.63
C ASP A 308 -24.99 19.64 -37.38
N GLU A 309 -25.96 19.68 -36.47
CA GLU A 309 -25.85 20.36 -35.20
C GLU A 309 -24.71 19.74 -34.34
N LEU A 310 -24.63 18.41 -34.30
CA LEU A 310 -23.55 17.71 -33.60
C LEU A 310 -22.19 18.07 -34.17
N ASN A 311 -22.05 18.12 -35.51
CA ASN A 311 -20.79 18.47 -36.16
C ASN A 311 -20.40 19.94 -35.88
N ALA A 312 -21.37 20.86 -35.87
CA ALA A 312 -21.13 22.27 -35.52
C ALA A 312 -20.69 22.42 -34.04
N ALA A 313 -21.43 21.78 -33.13
CA ALA A 313 -21.10 21.77 -31.71
C ALA A 313 -19.73 21.15 -31.45
N PHE A 314 -19.41 20.03 -32.12
CA PHE A 314 -18.10 19.39 -31.96
C PHE A 314 -16.94 20.27 -32.45
N ARG A 315 -17.08 21.01 -33.54
CA ARG A 315 -16.07 21.98 -33.99
C ARG A 315 -15.85 23.08 -32.94
N ARG A 316 -16.95 23.62 -32.37
CA ARG A 316 -16.89 24.61 -31.30
C ARG A 316 -16.23 24.05 -30.03
N PHE A 317 -16.61 22.83 -29.64
CA PHE A 317 -15.96 22.10 -28.54
C PHE A 317 -14.43 22.01 -28.73
N LYS A 318 -13.98 21.60 -29.93
CA LYS A 318 -12.54 21.49 -30.22
C LYS A 318 -11.82 22.82 -30.10
N ALA A 319 -12.41 23.90 -30.59
CA ALA A 319 -11.84 25.25 -30.48
C ALA A 319 -11.72 25.70 -29.02
N LEU A 320 -12.73 25.42 -28.19
CA LEU A 320 -12.67 25.71 -26.74
C LEU A 320 -11.62 24.85 -26.03
N ALA A 321 -11.59 23.54 -26.34
CA ALA A 321 -10.65 22.61 -25.72
C ALA A 321 -9.17 22.88 -26.07
N ASP A 322 -8.90 23.49 -27.23
CA ASP A 322 -7.56 23.93 -27.62
C ASP A 322 -7.01 25.07 -26.73
N THR A 323 -7.90 25.85 -26.12
CA THR A 323 -7.52 26.99 -25.27
C THR A 323 -7.66 26.72 -23.78
N SER A 324 -8.62 25.88 -23.38
CA SER A 324 -9.02 25.73 -21.97
C SER A 324 -8.74 24.30 -21.41
N GLY A 325 -8.28 23.35 -22.24
CA GLY A 325 -8.07 21.97 -21.82
C GLY A 325 -9.38 21.19 -21.71
N ALA A 326 -9.76 20.77 -20.49
CA ALA A 326 -11.04 20.08 -20.26
C ALA A 326 -12.20 21.09 -20.38
N VAL A 327 -13.22 20.73 -21.17
CA VAL A 327 -14.40 21.60 -21.45
C VAL A 327 -15.66 20.82 -21.12
N PRO A 328 -16.50 21.27 -20.17
CA PRO A 328 -17.85 20.75 -19.98
C PRO A 328 -18.68 20.88 -21.24
N VAL A 329 -19.53 19.88 -21.52
CA VAL A 329 -20.37 19.89 -22.73
C VAL A 329 -21.32 21.10 -22.73
N GLU A 330 -21.82 21.44 -21.57
CA GLU A 330 -22.73 22.57 -21.36
C GLU A 330 -22.13 23.90 -21.84
N ASP A 331 -20.83 24.11 -21.64
CA ASP A 331 -20.14 25.34 -22.02
C ASP A 331 -20.05 25.53 -23.53
N VAL A 332 -20.17 24.43 -24.30
CA VAL A 332 -20.19 24.46 -25.76
C VAL A 332 -21.46 25.15 -26.29
N PHE A 333 -22.54 25.06 -25.55
CA PHE A 333 -23.86 25.58 -25.94
C PHE A 333 -24.20 26.95 -25.31
N VAL A 334 -23.34 27.46 -24.43
CA VAL A 334 -23.49 28.84 -23.91
C VAL A 334 -23.16 29.81 -25.03
N GLU A 335 -24.11 30.65 -25.41
CA GLU A 335 -23.86 31.77 -26.31
C GLU A 335 -22.90 32.74 -25.63
N VAL A 336 -21.75 33.02 -26.23
CA VAL A 336 -20.89 34.11 -25.82
C VAL A 336 -21.66 35.41 -26.15
N THR A 337 -22.38 35.93 -25.19
CA THR A 337 -22.86 37.32 -25.26
C THR A 337 -21.62 38.19 -25.21
N ALA A 338 -21.26 38.71 -26.41
CA ALA A 338 -20.18 39.67 -26.61
C ALA A 338 -20.56 41.02 -26.00
#